data_e30474a2e469b675b6f3da16874511e6
#
_entry.id   e30474a2e469b675b6f3da16874511e6
#
_cell.length_a   1.000
_cell.length_b   1.000
_cell.length_c   1.000
_cell.angle_alpha   90.00
_cell.angle_beta   90.00
_cell.angle_gamma   90.00
#
_symmetry.space_group_name_H-M   'P 1'
#
loop_
_entity.id
_entity.type
_entity.pdbx_description
1 polymer ?
#
loop_
_entity_poly.entity_id
_entity_poly.type
_entity_poly.pdbx_seq_one_letter_code
_entity_poly.pdbx_strand_id
1 'polypeptide(L)'
;MRKTLWKKLGALAVTAVTAVSLAGCSGGAMSEIGSQTTAADSAAESSQAEPQAAEAESDSTTAAVTTSAGETIKVGILHSLSGTMAISETSVRDAELLAIKEINSAGGVLGKQIVPVVEDGASDNATFKEKAEKLLLNDKVATVFGCWTSASRKAVLPTFESNNGLLWYPVQYEGMESSPNIFYIGAAPNQQIVPAIEYMNENYGKKVFLLGSDYVFPRTANSIVKKQAESLGMEVVGEEYTPMGHTDYTTILSKIKQAEPDFIFNTLNGDSNVACFKQFKDAGLTPEQIQTLSVSIAEEEAAGIGASYLEGHLTAWNYYQTTDTPENKKFVEAYKAEYGTDRVTDDPIEAGYDAVYLWAAAVEAAGSTDVDSVKAAAAGISIEAPEGTITIDGENQHIYKPVRIGKINEEGLIDEVWSTPEPVKPDPYLKGYDWASGLAGAQ
;
A
#
# COMPACT_ATOMS: atom_id res chain seq x y z
N MET A 1 -8.00 50.63 16.66
CA MET A 1 -9.19 51.53 16.67
C MET A 1 -10.31 50.91 15.87
N ARG A 2 -11.50 50.85 16.53
CA ARG A 2 -12.85 50.45 16.05
C ARG A 2 -13.06 48.96 15.71
N LYS A 3 -13.57 48.29 16.60
CA LYS A 3 -14.80 47.64 17.12
C LYS A 3 -16.09 48.06 16.40
N THR A 4 -16.90 47.06 15.95
CA THR A 4 -18.38 46.98 16.06
C THR A 4 -18.76 45.63 15.43
N LEU A 5 -19.20 44.60 16.09
CA LEU A 5 -20.43 44.30 16.84
C LEU A 5 -21.68 44.34 15.96
N TRP A 6 -22.22 43.18 15.64
CA TRP A 6 -23.67 42.99 15.54
C TRP A 6 -24.10 41.63 16.08
N LYS A 7 -25.10 41.74 16.93
CA LYS A 7 -25.71 40.67 17.75
C LYS A 7 -27.12 40.39 17.17
N LYS A 8 -27.47 39.09 17.26
CA LYS A 8 -28.79 38.56 17.73
C LYS A 8 -29.99 38.41 16.79
N LEU A 9 -30.61 37.28 17.06
CA LEU A 9 -32.04 36.86 17.08
C LEU A 9 -32.40 35.95 15.90
N GLY A 10 -33.10 34.86 16.11
CA GLY A 10 -33.93 34.39 17.18
C GLY A 10 -34.39 32.95 16.99
N ALA A 11 -34.75 32.35 18.05
CA ALA A 11 -35.30 31.01 18.25
C ALA A 11 -36.80 30.91 17.88
N LEU A 12 -37.22 29.67 17.62
CA LEU A 12 -38.54 29.08 18.01
C LEU A 12 -38.51 27.63 17.45
N ALA A 13 -38.45 26.59 18.18
CA ALA A 13 -39.29 25.97 19.19
C ALA A 13 -40.47 25.17 18.60
N VAL A 14 -40.50 23.88 19.04
CA VAL A 14 -41.69 23.08 19.42
C VAL A 14 -42.36 22.34 18.25
N THR A 15 -42.60 21.03 18.28
CA THR A 15 -43.21 20.16 19.31
C THR A 15 -43.02 18.67 18.97
N ALA A 16 -42.94 17.92 20.04
CA ALA A 16 -43.02 16.48 20.19
C ALA A 16 -44.46 15.91 19.98
N VAL A 17 -44.58 14.66 19.62
CA VAL A 17 -45.65 13.71 20.02
C VAL A 17 -45.03 12.31 19.97
N THR A 18 -44.70 11.65 21.04
CA THR A 18 -45.38 10.61 21.86
C THR A 18 -46.43 9.79 21.09
N ALA A 19 -46.49 8.50 21.15
CA ALA A 19 -46.43 7.52 22.21
C ALA A 19 -46.70 6.12 21.64
N VAL A 20 -46.19 5.11 22.31
CA VAL A 20 -46.90 4.08 23.14
C VAL A 20 -47.35 2.85 22.33
N SER A 21 -46.88 1.77 22.61
CA SER A 21 -46.91 0.65 23.62
C SER A 21 -47.45 -0.57 22.91
N LEU A 22 -47.26 -1.75 23.24
CA LEU A 22 -47.09 -2.65 24.36
C LEU A 22 -46.91 -4.06 23.81
N ALA A 23 -45.92 -4.79 24.28
CA ALA A 23 -46.00 -5.93 25.14
C ALA A 23 -46.71 -7.20 24.59
N GLY A 24 -46.04 -8.30 24.71
CA GLY A 24 -46.60 -9.63 24.62
C GLY A 24 -45.57 -10.72 24.80
N CYS A 25 -45.52 -11.26 26.01
CA CYS A 25 -44.70 -12.27 26.62
C CYS A 25 -44.84 -13.68 26.07
N SER A 26 -43.86 -14.47 26.51
CA SER A 26 -43.85 -15.91 26.85
C SER A 26 -43.47 -16.82 25.68
N GLY A 27 -42.47 -17.67 25.80
CA GLY A 27 -42.06 -18.54 26.89
C GLY A 27 -42.06 -19.97 26.37
N GLY A 28 -41.03 -20.73 26.65
CA GLY A 28 -41.08 -22.21 26.65
C GLY A 28 -40.13 -22.90 25.67
N ALA A 29 -38.96 -23.23 26.14
CA ALA A 29 -38.41 -24.54 26.49
C ALA A 29 -38.31 -25.63 25.40
N MET A 30 -37.05 -26.00 25.18
CA MET A 30 -36.45 -27.35 25.05
C MET A 30 -37.23 -28.45 24.32
N SER A 31 -36.61 -29.07 23.32
CA SER A 31 -36.28 -30.51 23.39
C SER A 31 -35.45 -30.98 22.21
N GLU A 32 -34.53 -31.85 22.54
CA GLU A 32 -33.57 -32.58 21.69
C GLU A 32 -34.23 -33.66 20.83
N ILE A 33 -33.32 -34.27 20.01
CA ILE A 33 -33.26 -35.65 19.53
C ILE A 33 -33.71 -35.91 18.09
N GLY A 34 -32.77 -36.30 17.26
CA GLY A 34 -32.67 -37.67 16.74
C GLY A 34 -32.59 -37.84 15.25
N SER A 35 -31.43 -38.20 14.85
CA SER A 35 -30.98 -39.16 13.80
C SER A 35 -31.99 -39.78 12.81
N GLN A 36 -31.46 -39.93 11.64
CA GLN A 36 -31.32 -41.12 10.76
C GLN A 36 -31.93 -41.03 9.36
N THR A 37 -30.98 -41.08 8.42
CA THR A 37 -30.89 -41.92 7.22
C THR A 37 -32.17 -42.38 6.49
N THR A 38 -32.23 -42.24 5.19
CA THR A 38 -32.09 -43.32 4.19
C THR A 38 -32.16 -42.80 2.75
N ALA A 39 -31.38 -43.49 1.90
CA ALA A 39 -31.28 -43.33 0.45
C ALA A 39 -32.45 -44.00 -0.30
N ALA A 40 -32.66 -43.60 -1.55
CA ALA A 40 -32.97 -44.41 -2.74
C ALA A 40 -33.43 -43.45 -3.88
N ASP A 41 -32.69 -43.30 -4.91
CA ASP A 41 -32.65 -44.01 -6.19
C ASP A 41 -33.96 -44.02 -6.98
N SER A 42 -33.96 -43.37 -8.14
CA SER A 42 -34.51 -43.98 -9.35
C SER A 42 -34.29 -43.05 -10.60
N ALA A 43 -33.76 -43.69 -11.59
CA ALA A 43 -33.52 -43.23 -12.95
C ALA A 43 -34.78 -43.33 -13.83
N ALA A 44 -34.82 -42.53 -14.92
CA ALA A 44 -35.35 -42.85 -16.28
C ALA A 44 -35.28 -41.57 -17.14
N GLU A 45 -34.47 -41.49 -18.11
CA GLU A 45 -34.55 -41.86 -19.55
C GLU A 45 -35.45 -41.03 -20.46
N SER A 46 -34.75 -40.43 -21.46
CA SER A 46 -35.04 -40.29 -22.90
C SER A 46 -36.05 -39.20 -23.34
N SER A 47 -35.75 -38.34 -24.30
CA SER A 47 -35.63 -38.66 -25.73
C SER A 47 -35.24 -37.41 -26.55
N GLN A 48 -34.55 -37.70 -27.64
CA GLN A 48 -34.11 -36.83 -28.76
C GLN A 48 -35.27 -36.22 -29.54
N ALA A 49 -35.05 -35.03 -30.12
CA ALA A 49 -35.52 -34.68 -31.47
C ALA A 49 -34.73 -33.44 -31.98
N GLU A 50 -33.90 -33.67 -33.00
CA GLU A 50 -33.55 -32.65 -34.00
C GLU A 50 -34.71 -32.43 -34.94
N PRO A 51 -34.77 -31.26 -35.64
CA PRO A 51 -34.71 -31.31 -37.09
C PRO A 51 -33.83 -30.21 -37.75
N GLN A 52 -33.39 -30.60 -38.92
CA GLN A 52 -32.55 -30.01 -39.95
C GLN A 52 -32.94 -28.64 -40.50
N ALA A 53 -31.88 -27.90 -40.83
CA ALA A 53 -31.51 -27.12 -42.02
C ALA A 53 -32.53 -26.26 -42.80
N ALA A 54 -32.16 -25.00 -42.99
CA ALA A 54 -32.32 -24.30 -44.27
C ALA A 54 -31.19 -23.28 -44.45
N GLU A 55 -30.40 -23.48 -45.50
CA GLU A 55 -29.35 -22.60 -46.00
C GLU A 55 -29.96 -21.31 -46.58
N ALA A 56 -29.32 -20.16 -46.27
CA ALA A 56 -29.42 -18.97 -47.10
C ALA A 56 -28.04 -18.30 -47.11
N GLU A 57 -27.36 -18.45 -48.23
CA GLU A 57 -26.15 -17.73 -48.60
C GLU A 57 -26.40 -16.22 -48.61
N SER A 58 -25.58 -15.46 -47.91
CA SER A 58 -25.38 -14.03 -48.14
C SER A 58 -23.90 -13.74 -48.03
N ASP A 59 -23.31 -13.55 -49.15
CA ASP A 59 -21.94 -13.13 -49.40
C ASP A 59 -21.74 -11.73 -48.80
N SER A 60 -20.93 -11.62 -47.73
CA SER A 60 -20.35 -10.36 -47.26
C SER A 60 -18.93 -10.63 -46.81
N THR A 61 -18.01 -10.23 -47.66
CA THR A 61 -16.58 -10.22 -47.48
C THR A 61 -16.20 -9.32 -46.30
N THR A 62 -16.22 -9.87 -45.10
CA THR A 62 -15.61 -9.25 -43.95
C THR A 62 -14.21 -9.81 -43.83
N ALA A 63 -13.20 -9.00 -44.10
CA ALA A 63 -11.82 -9.34 -43.84
C ALA A 63 -11.70 -9.71 -42.34
N ALA A 64 -11.59 -11.00 -42.09
CA ALA A 64 -11.24 -11.52 -40.79
C ALA A 64 -9.81 -11.06 -40.52
N VAL A 65 -9.66 -10.07 -39.66
CA VAL A 65 -8.39 -9.82 -38.95
C VAL A 65 -8.16 -11.06 -38.08
N THR A 66 -7.42 -12.02 -38.64
CA THR A 66 -6.81 -13.07 -37.84
C THR A 66 -5.81 -12.43 -36.91
N THR A 67 -6.23 -12.09 -35.70
CA THR A 67 -5.31 -11.92 -34.58
C THR A 67 -4.70 -13.30 -34.38
N SER A 68 -3.49 -13.53 -34.90
CA SER A 68 -2.63 -14.59 -34.43
C SER A 68 -2.60 -14.48 -32.90
N ALA A 69 -2.81 -15.58 -32.19
CA ALA A 69 -2.57 -15.66 -30.78
C ALA A 69 -1.07 -15.30 -30.58
N GLY A 70 -0.78 -14.02 -30.33
CA GLY A 70 0.58 -13.50 -30.18
C GLY A 70 1.24 -14.18 -28.98
N GLU A 71 2.55 -14.34 -29.05
CA GLU A 71 3.33 -14.74 -27.88
C GLU A 71 2.98 -13.85 -26.71
N THR A 72 2.91 -14.40 -25.51
CA THR A 72 2.60 -13.69 -24.27
C THR A 72 3.81 -13.64 -23.35
N ILE A 73 3.88 -12.63 -22.47
CA ILE A 73 4.87 -12.51 -21.40
C ILE A 73 4.13 -12.72 -20.08
N LYS A 74 4.49 -13.77 -19.33
CA LYS A 74 3.96 -13.97 -17.98
C LYS A 74 4.72 -13.10 -16.98
N VAL A 75 4.00 -12.43 -16.07
CA VAL A 75 4.56 -11.72 -14.93
C VAL A 75 3.89 -12.20 -13.65
N GLY A 76 4.62 -12.25 -12.54
CA GLY A 76 4.07 -12.58 -11.22
C GLY A 76 3.55 -11.33 -10.52
N ILE A 77 2.48 -11.48 -9.76
CA ILE A 77 1.98 -10.50 -8.80
C ILE A 77 1.86 -11.23 -7.47
N LEU A 78 2.63 -10.79 -6.46
CA LEU A 78 2.74 -11.47 -5.18
C LEU A 78 2.48 -10.51 -4.02
N HIS A 79 1.25 -10.53 -3.51
CA HIS A 79 0.78 -9.71 -2.40
C HIS A 79 -0.01 -10.53 -1.38
N SER A 80 -0.17 -10.00 -0.16
CA SER A 80 -1.12 -10.55 0.81
C SER A 80 -2.54 -10.16 0.41
N LEU A 81 -3.29 -11.11 -0.10
CA LEU A 81 -4.72 -10.95 -0.44
C LEU A 81 -5.61 -11.41 0.72
N SER A 82 -5.02 -11.97 1.76
CA SER A 82 -5.64 -12.40 3.00
C SER A 82 -4.70 -12.13 4.19
N GLY A 83 -5.27 -12.17 5.42
CA GLY A 83 -4.53 -11.90 6.66
C GLY A 83 -4.41 -10.41 6.99
N THR A 84 -3.52 -10.06 7.93
CA THR A 84 -3.41 -8.73 8.56
C THR A 84 -2.94 -7.61 7.62
N MET A 85 -2.33 -7.95 6.49
CA MET A 85 -1.84 -6.99 5.49
C MET A 85 -2.76 -6.84 4.29
N ALA A 86 -3.86 -7.60 4.22
CA ALA A 86 -4.80 -7.51 3.09
C ALA A 86 -5.43 -6.12 2.92
N ILE A 87 -5.57 -5.37 4.01
CA ILE A 87 -6.07 -3.99 4.01
C ILE A 87 -5.21 -3.07 3.14
N SER A 88 -3.89 -3.30 3.10
CA SER A 88 -2.92 -2.49 2.36
C SER A 88 -2.60 -3.08 0.99
N GLU A 89 -2.43 -4.40 0.90
CA GLU A 89 -1.81 -5.03 -0.29
C GLU A 89 -2.79 -5.34 -1.42
N THR A 90 -4.10 -5.47 -1.13
CA THR A 90 -5.10 -5.80 -2.15
C THR A 90 -5.22 -4.70 -3.21
N SER A 91 -5.11 -3.45 -2.78
CA SER A 91 -5.22 -2.26 -3.63
C SER A 91 -3.99 -2.07 -4.51
N VAL A 92 -2.80 -2.44 -4.02
CA VAL A 92 -1.55 -2.42 -4.81
C VAL A 92 -1.64 -3.43 -5.96
N ARG A 93 -2.07 -4.68 -5.69
CA ARG A 93 -2.35 -5.66 -6.76
C ARG A 93 -3.30 -5.10 -7.81
N ASP A 94 -4.35 -4.41 -7.41
CA ASP A 94 -5.32 -3.83 -8.33
C ASP A 94 -4.65 -2.79 -9.26
N ALA A 95 -3.77 -1.94 -8.72
CA ALA A 95 -3.05 -0.94 -9.51
C ALA A 95 -2.06 -1.58 -10.51
N GLU A 96 -1.35 -2.63 -10.11
CA GLU A 96 -0.48 -3.41 -11.00
C GLU A 96 -1.29 -4.05 -12.14
N LEU A 97 -2.47 -4.59 -11.85
CA LEU A 97 -3.38 -5.15 -12.86
C LEU A 97 -3.93 -4.07 -13.80
N LEU A 98 -4.23 -2.86 -13.29
CA LEU A 98 -4.63 -1.71 -14.10
C LEU A 98 -3.53 -1.33 -15.10
N ALA A 99 -2.29 -1.17 -14.63
CA ALA A 99 -1.15 -0.85 -15.48
C ALA A 99 -0.95 -1.91 -16.57
N ILE A 100 -1.02 -3.20 -16.23
CA ILE A 100 -0.94 -4.29 -17.19
C ILE A 100 -2.06 -4.19 -18.24
N LYS A 101 -3.29 -3.90 -17.82
CA LYS A 101 -4.44 -3.73 -18.71
C LYS A 101 -4.24 -2.57 -19.68
N GLU A 102 -3.73 -1.44 -19.21
CA GLU A 102 -3.47 -0.27 -20.03
C GLU A 102 -2.36 -0.52 -21.04
N ILE A 103 -1.22 -1.09 -20.61
CA ILE A 103 -0.12 -1.47 -21.48
C ILE A 103 -0.58 -2.47 -22.55
N ASN A 104 -1.37 -3.48 -22.17
CA ASN A 104 -1.93 -4.45 -23.11
C ASN A 104 -2.87 -3.78 -24.11
N SER A 105 -3.66 -2.82 -23.69
CA SER A 105 -4.56 -2.06 -24.58
C SER A 105 -3.79 -1.22 -25.59
N ALA A 106 -2.59 -0.78 -25.22
CA ALA A 106 -1.67 -0.05 -26.10
C ALA A 106 -0.83 -0.96 -27.03
N GLY A 107 -0.97 -2.28 -26.95
CA GLY A 107 -0.26 -3.23 -27.82
C GLY A 107 0.67 -4.19 -27.07
N GLY A 108 0.78 -4.08 -25.77
CA GLY A 108 1.65 -4.90 -24.90
C GLY A 108 3.09 -4.42 -24.90
N VAL A 109 4.01 -5.29 -24.51
CA VAL A 109 5.46 -5.05 -24.46
C VAL A 109 6.15 -5.91 -25.51
N LEU A 110 7.05 -5.32 -26.31
CA LEU A 110 7.68 -5.98 -27.47
C LEU A 110 6.62 -6.60 -28.42
N GLY A 111 5.44 -6.00 -28.54
CA GLY A 111 4.31 -6.51 -29.32
C GLY A 111 3.64 -7.77 -28.74
N LYS A 112 3.90 -8.10 -27.47
CA LYS A 112 3.35 -9.26 -26.76
C LYS A 112 2.45 -8.81 -25.62
N GLN A 113 1.34 -9.54 -25.42
CA GLN A 113 0.45 -9.27 -24.28
C GLN A 113 1.07 -9.77 -22.97
N ILE A 114 0.98 -8.96 -21.90
CA ILE A 114 1.38 -9.33 -20.55
C ILE A 114 0.26 -10.17 -19.93
N VAL A 115 0.61 -11.30 -19.32
CA VAL A 115 -0.32 -12.18 -18.61
C VAL A 115 0.08 -12.26 -17.15
N PRO A 116 -0.70 -11.66 -16.23
CA PRO A 116 -0.42 -11.72 -14.82
C PRO A 116 -0.71 -13.11 -14.23
N VAL A 117 0.15 -13.58 -13.34
CA VAL A 117 -0.03 -14.76 -12.48
C VAL A 117 -0.05 -14.24 -11.04
N VAL A 118 -1.25 -14.21 -10.45
CA VAL A 118 -1.47 -13.64 -9.12
C VAL A 118 -1.35 -14.73 -8.06
N GLU A 119 -0.58 -14.47 -7.01
CA GLU A 119 -0.39 -15.35 -5.85
C GLU A 119 -0.66 -14.61 -4.56
N ASP A 120 -1.32 -15.29 -3.61
CA ASP A 120 -1.59 -14.78 -2.27
C ASP A 120 -0.46 -15.18 -1.31
N GLY A 121 0.24 -14.19 -0.76
CA GLY A 121 1.25 -14.35 0.29
C GLY A 121 0.67 -14.56 1.69
N ALA A 122 -0.65 -14.37 1.86
CA ALA A 122 -1.43 -14.64 3.06
C ALA A 122 -0.87 -14.00 4.35
N SER A 123 -0.18 -12.87 4.25
CA SER A 123 0.50 -12.18 5.37
C SER A 123 1.51 -13.09 6.13
N ASP A 124 2.04 -14.11 5.45
CA ASP A 124 2.96 -15.11 6.03
C ASP A 124 4.24 -15.24 5.21
N ASN A 125 5.38 -15.02 5.86
CA ASN A 125 6.69 -14.98 5.20
C ASN A 125 7.09 -16.30 4.53
N ALA A 126 6.69 -17.45 5.08
CA ALA A 126 6.98 -18.76 4.50
C ALA A 126 6.14 -18.97 3.24
N THR A 127 4.88 -18.53 3.27
CA THR A 127 3.99 -18.56 2.11
C THR A 127 4.51 -17.63 0.99
N PHE A 128 4.96 -16.41 1.31
CA PHE A 128 5.61 -15.53 0.32
C PHE A 128 6.78 -16.23 -0.38
N LYS A 129 7.66 -16.88 0.39
CA LYS A 129 8.78 -17.62 -0.19
C LYS A 129 8.32 -18.76 -1.10
N GLU A 130 7.38 -19.58 -0.66
CA GLU A 130 6.81 -20.68 -1.47
C GLU A 130 6.22 -20.16 -2.78
N LYS A 131 5.45 -19.05 -2.72
CA LYS A 131 4.82 -18.44 -3.89
C LYS A 131 5.86 -17.82 -4.84
N ALA A 132 6.91 -17.19 -4.32
CA ALA A 132 8.02 -16.71 -5.13
C ALA A 132 8.73 -17.84 -5.88
N GLU A 133 9.01 -18.96 -5.19
CA GLU A 133 9.57 -20.16 -5.83
C GLU A 133 8.65 -20.72 -6.93
N LYS A 134 7.34 -20.78 -6.67
CA LYS A 134 6.34 -21.21 -7.67
C LYS A 134 6.35 -20.31 -8.90
N LEU A 135 6.27 -18.99 -8.72
CA LEU A 135 6.27 -18.02 -9.81
C LEU A 135 7.53 -18.14 -10.69
N LEU A 136 8.71 -18.22 -10.07
CA LEU A 136 9.98 -18.26 -10.80
C LEU A 136 10.24 -19.63 -11.46
N LEU A 137 10.02 -20.74 -10.74
CA LEU A 137 10.47 -22.05 -11.17
C LEU A 137 9.38 -22.83 -11.94
N ASN A 138 8.13 -22.71 -11.54
CA ASN A 138 7.03 -23.46 -12.15
C ASN A 138 6.32 -22.65 -13.22
N ASP A 139 5.90 -21.42 -12.91
CA ASP A 139 5.17 -20.54 -13.82
C ASP A 139 6.10 -19.84 -14.83
N LYS A 140 7.40 -19.71 -14.46
CA LYS A 140 8.47 -19.12 -15.27
C LYS A 140 8.13 -17.70 -15.72
N VAL A 141 7.71 -16.90 -14.78
CA VAL A 141 7.40 -15.49 -15.02
C VAL A 141 8.68 -14.71 -15.36
N ALA A 142 8.57 -13.69 -16.19
CA ALA A 142 9.69 -12.84 -16.60
C ALA A 142 10.15 -11.91 -15.46
N THR A 143 9.23 -11.54 -14.61
CA THR A 143 9.48 -10.69 -13.43
C THR A 143 8.35 -10.87 -12.42
N VAL A 144 8.53 -10.35 -11.20
CA VAL A 144 7.50 -10.31 -10.15
C VAL A 144 7.36 -8.88 -9.63
N PHE A 145 6.13 -8.43 -9.44
CA PHE A 145 5.75 -7.23 -8.71
C PHE A 145 5.20 -7.65 -7.35
N GLY A 146 5.55 -6.95 -6.27
CA GLY A 146 4.94 -7.29 -4.99
C GLY A 146 5.83 -7.21 -3.77
N CYS A 147 5.38 -7.90 -2.75
CA CYS A 147 5.73 -7.78 -1.35
C CYS A 147 5.32 -6.41 -0.79
N TRP A 148 5.09 -6.37 0.52
CA TRP A 148 4.87 -5.14 1.27
C TRP A 148 5.85 -5.06 2.43
N THR A 149 5.76 -5.98 3.38
CA THR A 149 6.60 -5.92 4.56
C THR A 149 8.06 -6.19 4.22
N SER A 150 8.97 -5.51 4.90
CA SER A 150 10.40 -5.84 4.80
C SER A 150 10.69 -7.29 5.20
N ALA A 151 9.84 -7.88 6.03
CA ALA A 151 9.94 -9.29 6.39
C ALA A 151 9.64 -10.22 5.20
N SER A 152 8.55 -9.97 4.45
CA SER A 152 8.22 -10.75 3.25
C SER A 152 9.26 -10.55 2.15
N ARG A 153 9.73 -9.31 1.90
CA ARG A 153 10.82 -9.02 0.96
C ARG A 153 12.09 -9.81 1.31
N LYS A 154 12.52 -9.76 2.58
CA LYS A 154 13.72 -10.51 3.04
C LYS A 154 13.53 -12.02 2.94
N ALA A 155 12.32 -12.54 3.13
CA ALA A 155 12.05 -13.96 2.99
C ALA A 155 12.16 -14.45 1.54
N VAL A 156 11.78 -13.63 0.56
CA VAL A 156 11.87 -13.99 -0.86
C VAL A 156 13.22 -13.67 -1.49
N LEU A 157 13.99 -12.71 -0.94
CA LEU A 157 15.25 -12.24 -1.49
C LEU A 157 16.21 -13.38 -1.89
N PRO A 158 16.51 -14.40 -1.03
CA PRO A 158 17.41 -15.49 -1.43
C PRO A 158 16.87 -16.29 -2.64
N THR A 159 15.55 -16.40 -2.80
CA THR A 159 14.92 -17.09 -3.93
C THR A 159 15.16 -16.31 -5.23
N PHE A 160 15.01 -14.99 -5.20
CA PHE A 160 15.27 -14.13 -6.37
C PHE A 160 16.75 -14.16 -6.77
N GLU A 161 17.67 -14.00 -5.81
CA GLU A 161 19.11 -14.00 -6.08
C GLU A 161 19.61 -15.35 -6.63
N SER A 162 19.19 -16.46 -6.00
CA SER A 162 19.67 -17.80 -6.40
C SER A 162 19.14 -18.26 -7.75
N ASN A 163 18.00 -17.74 -8.20
CA ASN A 163 17.36 -18.09 -9.47
C ASN A 163 17.48 -17.00 -10.54
N ASN A 164 18.26 -15.94 -10.27
CA ASN A 164 18.32 -14.75 -11.13
C ASN A 164 16.93 -14.23 -11.52
N GLY A 165 16.00 -14.22 -10.55
CA GLY A 165 14.68 -13.60 -10.70
C GLY A 165 14.76 -12.09 -10.54
N LEU A 166 13.71 -11.37 -10.87
CA LEU A 166 13.63 -9.92 -10.73
C LEU A 166 12.35 -9.54 -9.99
N LEU A 167 12.49 -8.82 -8.89
CA LEU A 167 11.40 -8.28 -8.07
C LEU A 167 11.33 -6.77 -8.22
N TRP A 168 10.13 -6.23 -8.43
CA TRP A 168 9.82 -4.80 -8.34
C TRP A 168 9.03 -4.59 -7.06
N TYR A 169 9.68 -3.98 -6.07
CA TYR A 169 9.17 -3.81 -4.71
C TYR A 169 8.59 -2.41 -4.53
N PRO A 170 7.25 -2.26 -4.37
CA PRO A 170 6.58 -0.96 -4.48
C PRO A 170 6.54 -0.14 -3.20
N VAL A 171 7.03 -0.63 -2.06
CA VAL A 171 6.80 -0.04 -0.74
C VAL A 171 8.06 0.61 -0.18
N GLN A 172 7.88 1.68 0.60
CA GLN A 172 8.96 2.25 1.39
C GLN A 172 9.62 1.21 2.31
N TYR A 173 10.87 1.43 2.65
CA TYR A 173 11.57 0.51 3.54
C TYR A 173 12.67 1.19 4.36
N GLU A 174 13.21 0.46 5.31
CA GLU A 174 14.21 0.93 6.28
C GLU A 174 15.62 1.12 5.72
N GLY A 175 15.85 0.81 4.45
CA GLY A 175 17.21 0.79 3.90
C GLY A 175 18.09 -0.32 4.46
N MET A 176 19.40 -0.07 4.53
CA MET A 176 20.43 -1.01 5.01
C MET A 176 20.45 -2.32 4.23
N GLU A 177 19.91 -2.30 3.01
CA GLU A 177 19.82 -3.43 2.09
C GLU A 177 19.79 -2.90 0.65
N SER A 178 20.40 -3.64 -0.25
CA SER A 178 20.20 -3.53 -1.70
C SER A 178 20.50 -4.89 -2.33
N SER A 179 19.79 -5.24 -3.39
CA SER A 179 20.02 -6.47 -4.13
C SER A 179 20.02 -6.19 -5.63
N PRO A 180 20.90 -6.82 -6.41
CA PRO A 180 20.87 -6.70 -7.86
C PRO A 180 19.64 -7.35 -8.51
N ASN A 181 18.80 -8.03 -7.72
CA ASN A 181 17.60 -8.72 -8.16
C ASN A 181 16.31 -8.03 -7.65
N ILE A 182 16.43 -6.84 -7.05
CA ILE A 182 15.29 -6.05 -6.60
C ILE A 182 15.41 -4.61 -7.11
N PHE A 183 14.36 -4.11 -7.75
CA PHE A 183 14.12 -2.69 -7.93
C PHE A 183 13.25 -2.18 -6.78
N TYR A 184 13.71 -1.15 -6.08
CA TYR A 184 13.04 -0.55 -4.93
C TYR A 184 12.30 0.70 -5.38
N ILE A 185 10.99 0.58 -5.59
CA ILE A 185 10.15 1.64 -6.14
C ILE A 185 9.61 2.57 -5.06
N GLY A 186 9.41 2.06 -3.84
CA GLY A 186 9.07 2.88 -2.68
C GLY A 186 10.28 3.64 -2.10
N ALA A 187 10.01 4.51 -1.14
CA ALA A 187 10.99 5.39 -0.52
C ALA A 187 12.15 4.66 0.15
N ALA A 188 13.38 5.13 -0.05
CA ALA A 188 14.52 4.86 0.81
C ALA A 188 14.44 5.73 2.09
N PRO A 189 15.20 5.44 3.17
CA PRO A 189 15.11 6.18 4.43
C PRO A 189 15.28 7.69 4.30
N ASN A 190 16.16 8.15 3.43
CA ASN A 190 16.39 9.58 3.17
C ASN A 190 15.27 10.24 2.33
N GLN A 191 14.32 9.45 1.86
CA GLN A 191 13.17 9.90 1.10
C GLN A 191 11.86 9.78 1.89
N GLN A 192 11.91 9.42 3.19
CA GLN A 192 10.76 9.36 4.07
C GLN A 192 11.14 9.64 5.53
N ILE A 193 11.86 8.72 6.20
CA ILE A 193 12.14 8.75 7.64
C ILE A 193 12.91 10.01 8.03
N VAL A 194 14.02 10.27 7.33
CA VAL A 194 14.92 11.38 7.66
C VAL A 194 14.23 12.74 7.55
N PRO A 195 13.63 13.11 6.39
CA PRO A 195 12.93 14.40 6.27
C PRO A 195 11.69 14.49 7.15
N ALA A 196 11.01 13.36 7.45
CA ALA A 196 9.89 13.35 8.38
C ALA A 196 10.30 13.79 9.79
N ILE A 197 11.42 13.29 10.31
CA ILE A 197 11.94 13.66 11.64
C ILE A 197 12.45 15.10 11.65
N GLU A 198 13.11 15.57 10.58
CA GLU A 198 13.51 16.97 10.44
C GLU A 198 12.30 17.90 10.50
N TYR A 199 11.25 17.61 9.73
CA TYR A 199 10.01 18.36 9.74
C TYR A 199 9.35 18.39 11.12
N MET A 200 9.27 17.25 11.81
CA MET A 200 8.68 17.18 13.15
C MET A 200 9.49 17.93 14.20
N ASN A 201 10.82 17.85 14.13
CA ASN A 201 11.70 18.62 15.02
C ASN A 201 11.54 20.15 14.84
N GLU A 202 11.34 20.60 13.61
CA GLU A 202 11.19 22.03 13.31
C GLU A 202 9.82 22.59 13.67
N ASN A 203 8.75 21.79 13.53
CA ASN A 203 7.38 22.28 13.60
C ASN A 203 6.61 21.85 14.85
N TYR A 204 7.00 20.75 15.52
CA TYR A 204 6.22 20.17 16.63
C TYR A 204 7.00 20.07 17.95
N GLY A 205 8.30 19.80 17.92
CA GLY A 205 9.11 19.78 19.13
C GLY A 205 10.18 18.69 19.14
N LYS A 206 10.77 18.47 20.33
CA LYS A 206 11.98 17.65 20.47
C LYS A 206 11.79 16.33 21.21
N LYS A 207 10.63 16.08 21.77
CA LYS A 207 10.33 14.84 22.47
C LYS A 207 9.54 13.91 21.59
N VAL A 208 10.15 12.79 21.17
CA VAL A 208 9.50 11.80 20.33
C VAL A 208 9.25 10.50 21.08
N PHE A 209 8.05 9.94 20.91
CA PHE A 209 7.73 8.56 21.29
C PHE A 209 7.71 7.68 20.05
N LEU A 210 8.42 6.56 20.10
CA LEU A 210 8.52 5.61 18.97
C LEU A 210 7.54 4.47 19.21
N LEU A 211 6.60 4.26 18.25
CA LEU A 211 5.61 3.18 18.31
C LEU A 211 5.66 2.38 17.02
N GLY A 212 5.87 1.07 17.11
CA GLY A 212 5.99 0.25 15.91
C GLY A 212 5.49 -1.19 16.06
N SER A 213 5.28 -1.83 14.93
CA SER A 213 5.10 -3.28 14.87
C SER A 213 6.44 -4.00 15.09
N ASP A 214 6.39 -5.19 15.69
CA ASP A 214 7.60 -5.92 16.11
C ASP A 214 8.18 -6.75 14.97
N TYR A 215 8.82 -6.08 13.99
CA TYR A 215 9.58 -6.73 12.94
C TYR A 215 10.69 -5.79 12.39
N VAL A 216 11.40 -6.22 11.33
CA VAL A 216 12.62 -5.56 10.87
C VAL A 216 12.45 -4.09 10.50
N PHE A 217 11.37 -3.71 9.77
CA PHE A 217 11.18 -2.32 9.33
C PHE A 217 11.06 -1.35 10.52
N PRO A 218 10.10 -1.49 11.46
CA PRO A 218 9.98 -0.56 12.58
C PRO A 218 11.23 -0.50 13.45
N ARG A 219 11.87 -1.64 13.71
CA ARG A 219 13.08 -1.67 14.55
C ARG A 219 14.24 -0.95 13.91
N THR A 220 14.45 -1.10 12.61
CA THR A 220 15.52 -0.39 11.88
C THR A 220 15.17 1.09 11.71
N ALA A 221 13.92 1.42 11.32
CA ALA A 221 13.45 2.80 11.23
C ALA A 221 13.62 3.55 12.55
N ASN A 222 13.20 2.96 13.67
CA ASN A 222 13.37 3.57 14.99
C ASN A 222 14.85 3.70 15.38
N SER A 223 15.72 2.80 14.93
CA SER A 223 17.18 2.94 15.12
C SER A 223 17.75 4.13 14.34
N ILE A 224 17.26 4.37 13.13
CA ILE A 224 17.59 5.57 12.34
C ILE A 224 17.10 6.81 13.06
N VAL A 225 15.85 6.83 13.51
CA VAL A 225 15.27 7.96 14.24
C VAL A 225 16.05 8.28 15.52
N LYS A 226 16.44 7.27 16.29
CA LYS A 226 17.25 7.47 17.52
C LYS A 226 18.59 8.15 17.22
N LYS A 227 19.28 7.72 16.17
CA LYS A 227 20.56 8.33 15.74
C LYS A 227 20.37 9.77 15.25
N GLN A 228 19.34 10.01 14.44
CA GLN A 228 19.01 11.33 13.95
C GLN A 228 18.58 12.26 15.09
N ALA A 229 17.74 11.78 16.00
CA ALA A 229 17.29 12.53 17.19
C ALA A 229 18.48 12.99 18.05
N GLU A 230 19.47 12.09 18.29
CA GLU A 230 20.69 12.46 19.00
C GLU A 230 21.43 13.60 18.28
N SER A 231 21.54 13.57 16.96
CA SER A 231 22.21 14.61 16.18
C SER A 231 21.48 15.95 16.18
N LEU A 232 20.14 15.92 16.25
CA LEU A 232 19.26 17.09 16.29
C LEU A 232 19.04 17.64 17.70
N GLY A 233 19.60 16.97 18.74
CA GLY A 233 19.35 17.33 20.15
C GLY A 233 17.90 17.12 20.57
N MET A 234 17.26 16.08 20.02
CA MET A 234 15.94 15.59 20.41
C MET A 234 16.06 14.51 21.49
N GLU A 235 14.97 14.26 22.19
CA GLU A 235 14.85 13.24 23.22
C GLU A 235 13.86 12.15 22.79
N VAL A 236 14.26 10.89 22.81
CA VAL A 236 13.37 9.75 22.67
C VAL A 236 12.81 9.40 24.05
N VAL A 237 11.57 9.82 24.32
CA VAL A 237 10.92 9.69 25.64
C VAL A 237 10.26 8.32 25.86
N GLY A 238 10.19 7.49 24.82
CA GLY A 238 9.68 6.12 24.92
C GLY A 238 9.79 5.39 23.60
N GLU A 239 9.80 4.05 23.68
CA GLU A 239 9.86 3.16 22.53
C GLU A 239 9.09 1.87 22.85
N GLU A 240 8.07 1.55 22.07
CA GLU A 240 7.21 0.37 22.25
C GLU A 240 6.97 -0.35 20.92
N TYR A 241 6.92 -1.67 21.00
CA TYR A 241 6.63 -2.54 19.87
C TYR A 241 5.50 -3.51 20.18
N THR A 242 4.67 -3.79 19.19
CA THR A 242 3.58 -4.77 19.29
C THR A 242 3.65 -5.78 18.15
N PRO A 243 3.21 -7.02 18.37
CA PRO A 243 3.06 -7.96 17.25
C PRO A 243 2.13 -7.41 16.15
N MET A 244 2.33 -7.85 14.91
CA MET A 244 1.40 -7.56 13.82
C MET A 244 -0.01 -8.02 14.19
N GLY A 245 -1.02 -7.21 13.89
CA GLY A 245 -2.42 -7.48 14.23
C GLY A 245 -2.76 -7.30 15.72
N HIS A 246 -1.93 -6.60 16.50
CA HIS A 246 -2.21 -6.30 17.91
C HIS A 246 -3.44 -5.41 18.06
N THR A 247 -4.28 -5.70 19.07
CA THR A 247 -5.60 -5.05 19.22
C THR A 247 -5.81 -4.30 20.54
N ASP A 248 -4.89 -4.36 21.52
CA ASP A 248 -5.05 -3.68 22.83
C ASP A 248 -3.89 -2.69 23.10
N TYR A 249 -4.14 -1.43 22.83
CA TYR A 249 -3.17 -0.34 23.03
C TYR A 249 -3.32 0.42 24.36
N THR A 250 -4.23 0.01 25.24
CA THR A 250 -4.56 0.73 26.49
C THR A 250 -3.32 1.01 27.34
N THR A 251 -2.45 0.03 27.54
CA THR A 251 -1.23 0.19 28.33
C THR A 251 -0.23 1.12 27.65
N ILE A 252 -0.06 0.97 26.33
CA ILE A 252 0.88 1.82 25.55
C ILE A 252 0.42 3.26 25.53
N LEU A 253 -0.87 3.53 25.32
CA LEU A 253 -1.44 4.87 25.36
C LEU A 253 -1.29 5.51 26.75
N SER A 254 -1.39 4.72 27.81
CA SER A 254 -1.10 5.21 29.17
C SER A 254 0.37 5.60 29.36
N LYS A 255 1.32 4.82 28.80
CA LYS A 255 2.75 5.16 28.81
C LYS A 255 3.03 6.43 27.99
N ILE A 256 2.40 6.56 26.81
CA ILE A 256 2.52 7.77 25.97
C ILE A 256 2.07 9.01 26.73
N LYS A 257 0.90 8.96 27.39
CA LYS A 257 0.41 10.06 28.21
C LYS A 257 1.37 10.44 29.35
N GLN A 258 2.00 9.44 29.99
CA GLN A 258 2.97 9.68 31.06
C GLN A 258 4.30 10.23 30.57
N ALA A 259 4.72 9.89 29.36
CA ALA A 259 5.96 10.35 28.76
C ALA A 259 5.87 11.79 28.23
N GLU A 260 4.66 12.31 28.03
CA GLU A 260 4.39 13.66 27.50
C GLU A 260 5.26 14.00 26.28
N PRO A 261 5.20 13.18 25.18
CA PRO A 261 5.94 13.49 23.97
C PRO A 261 5.33 14.69 23.25
N ASP A 262 6.14 15.42 22.49
CA ASP A 262 5.67 16.43 21.55
C ASP A 262 4.98 15.79 20.36
N PHE A 263 5.47 14.60 19.96
CA PHE A 263 4.86 13.81 18.90
C PHE A 263 5.18 12.31 19.02
N ILE A 264 4.36 11.51 18.31
CA ILE A 264 4.58 10.06 18.12
C ILE A 264 5.07 9.83 16.69
N PHE A 265 6.18 9.08 16.55
CA PHE A 265 6.57 8.52 15.27
C PHE A 265 6.00 7.11 15.17
N ASN A 266 5.04 6.93 14.25
CA ASN A 266 4.26 5.70 14.11
C ASN A 266 4.75 4.84 12.94
N THR A 267 5.19 3.63 13.26
CA THR A 267 5.61 2.58 12.31
C THR A 267 4.80 1.29 12.50
N LEU A 268 3.58 1.38 13.04
CA LEU A 268 2.63 0.26 13.04
C LEU A 268 2.17 -0.03 11.61
N ASN A 269 1.87 -1.29 11.31
CA ASN A 269 1.40 -1.72 9.99
C ASN A 269 0.11 -2.53 10.07
N GLY A 270 -0.66 -2.51 8.97
CA GLY A 270 -1.88 -3.28 8.79
C GLY A 270 -2.94 -2.99 9.85
N ASP A 271 -3.69 -4.01 10.23
CA ASP A 271 -4.82 -3.93 11.20
C ASP A 271 -4.44 -3.36 12.57
N SER A 272 -3.15 -3.36 12.93
CA SER A 272 -2.66 -2.75 14.18
C SER A 272 -2.97 -1.27 14.26
N ASN A 273 -2.92 -0.54 13.13
CA ASN A 273 -3.27 0.87 13.06
C ASN A 273 -4.74 1.12 13.36
N VAL A 274 -5.63 0.25 12.87
CA VAL A 274 -7.08 0.36 13.11
C VAL A 274 -7.39 0.34 14.62
N ALA A 275 -6.81 -0.62 15.33
CA ALA A 275 -7.00 -0.75 16.78
C ALA A 275 -6.37 0.41 17.56
N CYS A 276 -5.16 0.83 17.17
CA CYS A 276 -4.42 1.89 17.84
C CYS A 276 -5.15 3.24 17.77
N PHE A 277 -5.53 3.70 16.57
CA PHE A 277 -6.12 5.02 16.40
C PHE A 277 -7.54 5.13 16.94
N LYS A 278 -8.33 4.05 16.90
CA LYS A 278 -9.63 4.02 17.59
C LYS A 278 -9.47 4.20 19.10
N GLN A 279 -8.54 3.46 19.72
CA GLN A 279 -8.27 3.58 21.15
C GLN A 279 -7.58 4.90 21.52
N PHE A 280 -6.77 5.48 20.62
CA PHE A 280 -6.17 6.81 20.80
C PHE A 280 -7.26 7.86 21.01
N LYS A 281 -8.26 7.89 20.13
CA LYS A 281 -9.42 8.78 20.23
C LYS A 281 -10.28 8.47 21.47
N ASP A 282 -10.57 7.20 21.73
CA ASP A 282 -11.36 6.76 22.89
C ASP A 282 -10.67 7.14 24.22
N ALA A 283 -9.34 7.17 24.24
CA ALA A 283 -8.55 7.66 25.36
C ALA A 283 -8.58 9.19 25.51
N GLY A 284 -9.30 9.91 24.64
CA GLY A 284 -9.41 11.37 24.63
C GLY A 284 -8.16 12.08 24.15
N LEU A 285 -7.29 11.40 23.38
CA LEU A 285 -6.13 12.02 22.75
C LEU A 285 -6.54 12.64 21.42
N THR A 286 -5.93 13.78 21.09
CA THR A 286 -6.15 14.48 19.83
C THR A 286 -4.81 14.91 19.21
N PRO A 287 -4.75 15.16 17.90
CA PRO A 287 -3.51 15.60 17.24
C PRO A 287 -3.01 16.96 17.75
N GLU A 288 -3.88 17.81 18.31
CA GLU A 288 -3.48 19.08 18.93
C GLU A 288 -2.77 18.88 20.28
N GLN A 289 -3.04 17.76 20.97
CA GLN A 289 -2.40 17.41 22.23
C GLN A 289 -1.09 16.66 22.03
N ILE A 290 -1.12 15.62 21.17
CA ILE A 290 0.03 14.80 20.81
C ILE A 290 -0.10 14.48 19.33
N GLN A 291 0.71 15.13 18.50
CA GLN A 291 0.72 14.87 17.08
C GLN A 291 1.28 13.47 16.78
N THR A 292 0.71 12.78 15.81
CA THR A 292 1.30 11.55 15.29
C THR A 292 1.72 11.76 13.84
N LEU A 293 2.96 11.40 13.52
CA LEU A 293 3.42 11.26 12.14
C LEU A 293 3.60 9.79 11.82
N SER A 294 2.86 9.31 10.83
CA SER A 294 2.88 7.93 10.38
C SER A 294 3.66 7.77 9.08
N VAL A 295 4.40 6.67 8.96
CA VAL A 295 5.11 6.27 7.73
C VAL A 295 4.54 4.98 7.13
N SER A 296 3.33 4.61 7.53
CA SER A 296 2.62 3.40 7.10
C SER A 296 1.09 3.57 7.17
N ILE A 297 0.61 4.81 7.18
CA ILE A 297 -0.80 5.17 6.98
C ILE A 297 -0.85 6.12 5.79
N ALA A 298 -1.58 5.71 4.78
CA ALA A 298 -1.91 6.50 3.61
C ALA A 298 -3.44 6.50 3.40
N GLU A 299 -3.95 6.87 2.25
CA GLU A 299 -5.38 7.01 2.01
C GLU A 299 -6.15 5.69 2.15
N GLU A 300 -5.57 4.55 1.75
CA GLU A 300 -6.24 3.24 1.87
C GLU A 300 -6.38 2.82 3.34
N GLU A 301 -5.33 2.97 4.15
CA GLU A 301 -5.44 2.75 5.60
C GLU A 301 -6.39 3.74 6.25
N ALA A 302 -6.37 5.01 5.81
CA ALA A 302 -7.29 6.03 6.32
C ALA A 302 -8.76 5.68 6.04
N ALA A 303 -9.07 5.15 4.87
CA ALA A 303 -10.40 4.64 4.53
C ALA A 303 -10.79 3.46 5.42
N GLY A 304 -9.88 2.51 5.67
CA GLY A 304 -10.12 1.34 6.51
C GLY A 304 -10.26 1.65 8.01
N ILE A 305 -9.48 2.61 8.53
CA ILE A 305 -9.52 3.05 9.93
C ILE A 305 -10.76 3.93 10.17
N GLY A 306 -11.05 4.81 9.23
CA GLY A 306 -12.08 5.83 9.27
C GLY A 306 -11.52 7.24 9.53
N ALA A 307 -11.79 8.17 8.63
CA ALA A 307 -11.28 9.54 8.64
C ALA A 307 -11.39 10.22 10.01
N SER A 308 -12.53 10.07 10.68
CA SER A 308 -12.76 10.71 11.99
C SER A 308 -11.77 10.29 13.09
N TYR A 309 -11.05 9.18 12.95
CA TYR A 309 -10.04 8.73 13.90
C TYR A 309 -8.64 9.28 13.58
N LEU A 310 -8.46 9.77 12.36
CA LEU A 310 -7.15 10.16 11.83
C LEU A 310 -7.06 11.65 11.47
N GLU A 311 -8.20 12.35 11.34
CA GLU A 311 -8.24 13.77 10.99
C GLU A 311 -7.25 14.58 11.82
N GLY A 312 -6.42 15.36 11.14
CA GLY A 312 -5.42 16.23 11.74
C GLY A 312 -4.06 15.59 12.01
N HIS A 313 -3.95 14.25 11.96
CA HIS A 313 -2.67 13.55 12.04
C HIS A 313 -1.85 13.68 10.77
N LEU A 314 -0.54 13.51 10.87
CA LEU A 314 0.41 13.64 9.77
C LEU A 314 0.88 12.29 9.24
N THR A 315 1.28 12.31 7.99
CA THR A 315 1.90 11.19 7.31
C THR A 315 3.04 11.66 6.41
N ALA A 316 4.01 10.80 6.15
CA ALA A 316 5.14 11.08 5.28
C ALA A 316 5.22 10.02 4.18
N TRP A 317 5.10 10.48 2.92
CA TRP A 317 5.13 9.64 1.72
C TRP A 317 5.77 10.37 0.54
N ASN A 318 5.70 9.80 -0.65
CA ASN A 318 6.17 10.43 -1.88
C ASN A 318 5.00 10.87 -2.78
N TYR A 319 3.84 10.24 -2.61
CA TYR A 319 2.62 10.53 -3.34
C TYR A 319 1.41 10.58 -2.39
N TYR A 320 0.42 11.38 -2.74
CA TYR A 320 -0.93 11.42 -2.18
C TYR A 320 -1.95 11.48 -3.31
N GLN A 321 -3.17 10.95 -3.11
CA GLN A 321 -4.24 11.07 -4.11
C GLN A 321 -4.50 12.53 -4.53
N THR A 322 -4.24 13.47 -3.64
CA THR A 322 -4.42 14.91 -3.86
C THR A 322 -3.29 15.56 -4.65
N THR A 323 -2.23 14.83 -5.02
CA THR A 323 -1.11 15.35 -5.82
C THR A 323 -1.61 15.96 -7.15
N ASP A 324 -1.27 17.23 -7.40
CA ASP A 324 -1.81 17.99 -8.53
C ASP A 324 -0.90 17.86 -9.78
N THR A 325 -0.94 16.69 -10.41
CA THR A 325 -0.33 16.44 -11.73
C THR A 325 -1.38 16.00 -12.75
N PRO A 326 -1.16 16.21 -14.05
CA PRO A 326 -2.05 15.68 -15.10
C PRO A 326 -2.09 14.13 -15.11
N GLU A 327 -0.96 13.51 -14.82
CA GLU A 327 -0.79 12.06 -14.78
C GLU A 327 -1.56 11.46 -13.61
N ASN A 328 -1.52 12.10 -12.43
CA ASN A 328 -2.31 11.67 -11.28
C ASN A 328 -3.82 11.73 -11.54
N LYS A 329 -4.30 12.79 -12.16
CA LYS A 329 -5.73 12.89 -12.51
C LYS A 329 -6.18 11.73 -13.37
N LYS A 330 -5.39 11.35 -14.37
CA LYS A 330 -5.67 10.20 -15.24
C LYS A 330 -5.64 8.88 -14.47
N PHE A 331 -4.62 8.69 -13.62
CA PHE A 331 -4.47 7.49 -12.81
C PHE A 331 -5.65 7.31 -11.84
N VAL A 332 -6.00 8.33 -11.07
CA VAL A 332 -7.13 8.30 -10.11
C VAL A 332 -8.44 8.04 -10.84
N GLU A 333 -8.68 8.70 -11.98
CA GLU A 333 -9.88 8.48 -12.80
C GLU A 333 -9.95 7.04 -13.33
N ALA A 334 -8.85 6.49 -13.85
CA ALA A 334 -8.77 5.14 -14.38
C ALA A 334 -8.94 4.08 -13.28
N TYR A 335 -8.29 4.27 -12.13
CA TYR A 335 -8.38 3.37 -10.97
C TYR A 335 -9.82 3.31 -10.44
N LYS A 336 -10.46 4.47 -10.24
CA LYS A 336 -11.86 4.56 -9.80
C LYS A 336 -12.86 4.03 -10.82
N ALA A 337 -12.59 4.20 -12.10
CA ALA A 337 -13.43 3.65 -13.16
C ALA A 337 -13.40 2.13 -13.20
N GLU A 338 -12.25 1.52 -12.89
CA GLU A 338 -12.07 0.07 -12.90
C GLU A 338 -12.57 -0.61 -11.62
N TYR A 339 -12.28 -0.01 -10.45
CA TYR A 339 -12.46 -0.68 -9.16
C TYR A 339 -13.56 -0.08 -8.27
N GLY A 340 -14.13 1.05 -8.65
CA GLY A 340 -15.22 1.72 -7.92
C GLY A 340 -14.89 3.17 -7.55
N THR A 341 -15.93 4.01 -7.56
CA THR A 341 -15.79 5.46 -7.33
C THR A 341 -15.43 5.84 -5.90
N ASP A 342 -15.62 4.94 -4.97
CA ASP A 342 -15.29 5.04 -3.55
C ASP A 342 -13.86 4.58 -3.20
N ARG A 343 -13.14 3.98 -4.18
CA ARG A 343 -11.75 3.57 -4.01
C ARG A 343 -10.84 4.80 -3.98
N VAL A 344 -9.78 4.68 -3.20
CA VAL A 344 -8.72 5.69 -3.12
C VAL A 344 -7.42 5.18 -3.74
N THR A 345 -6.51 6.10 -4.03
CA THR A 345 -5.12 5.81 -4.41
C THR A 345 -4.19 6.38 -3.35
N ASP A 346 -3.05 5.76 -3.16
CA ASP A 346 -2.01 6.17 -2.22
C ASP A 346 -0.61 5.83 -2.74
N ASP A 347 0.43 6.14 -1.98
CA ASP A 347 1.82 5.95 -2.40
C ASP A 347 2.14 4.48 -2.80
N PRO A 348 1.87 3.44 -1.99
CA PRO A 348 2.14 2.07 -2.41
C PRO A 348 1.32 1.60 -3.62
N ILE A 349 0.08 2.08 -3.74
CA ILE A 349 -0.80 1.80 -4.88
C ILE A 349 -0.20 2.40 -6.16
N GLU A 350 0.21 3.65 -6.08
CA GLU A 350 0.85 4.37 -7.18
C GLU A 350 2.20 3.74 -7.54
N ALA A 351 3.05 3.43 -6.56
CA ALA A 351 4.34 2.80 -6.79
C ALA A 351 4.21 1.40 -7.43
N GLY A 352 3.15 0.65 -7.10
CA GLY A 352 2.82 -0.61 -7.78
C GLY A 352 2.48 -0.41 -9.26
N TYR A 353 1.66 0.61 -9.55
CA TYR A 353 1.34 1.01 -10.92
C TYR A 353 2.60 1.40 -11.70
N ASP A 354 3.44 2.23 -11.12
CA ASP A 354 4.69 2.71 -11.71
C ASP A 354 5.71 1.59 -11.93
N ALA A 355 5.78 0.63 -11.01
CA ALA A 355 6.66 -0.53 -11.13
C ALA A 355 6.44 -1.29 -12.44
N VAL A 356 5.18 -1.44 -12.85
CA VAL A 356 4.83 -2.13 -14.11
C VAL A 356 5.26 -1.30 -15.33
N TYR A 357 5.06 0.02 -15.30
CA TYR A 357 5.48 0.91 -16.40
C TYR A 357 7.00 1.01 -16.50
N LEU A 358 7.71 1.10 -15.38
CA LEU A 358 9.18 1.11 -15.36
C LEU A 358 9.76 -0.21 -15.89
N TRP A 359 9.19 -1.34 -15.48
CA TRP A 359 9.57 -2.64 -16.03
C TRP A 359 9.31 -2.71 -17.54
N ALA A 360 8.14 -2.30 -17.99
CA ALA A 360 7.80 -2.30 -19.42
C ALA A 360 8.77 -1.44 -20.23
N ALA A 361 9.10 -0.23 -19.74
CA ALA A 361 10.09 0.65 -20.37
C ALA A 361 11.49 0.02 -20.41
N ALA A 362 11.89 -0.67 -19.33
CA ALA A 362 13.17 -1.37 -19.28
C ALA A 362 13.24 -2.55 -20.26
N VAL A 363 12.15 -3.32 -20.40
CA VAL A 363 12.03 -4.42 -21.37
C VAL A 363 12.08 -3.89 -22.81
N GLU A 364 11.38 -2.80 -23.10
CA GLU A 364 11.42 -2.17 -24.45
C GLU A 364 12.83 -1.66 -24.77
N ALA A 365 13.50 -1.02 -23.82
CA ALA A 365 14.88 -0.54 -23.98
C ALA A 365 15.88 -1.71 -24.16
N ALA A 366 15.67 -2.82 -23.44
CA ALA A 366 16.50 -4.02 -23.56
C ALA A 366 16.22 -4.81 -24.85
N GLY A 367 15.03 -4.68 -25.45
CA GLY A 367 14.54 -5.54 -26.52
C GLY A 367 14.37 -7.01 -26.11
N SER A 368 14.29 -7.27 -24.79
CA SER A 368 14.28 -8.62 -24.21
C SER A 368 13.64 -8.62 -22.81
N THR A 369 13.08 -9.74 -22.39
CA THR A 369 12.65 -10.00 -21.01
C THR A 369 13.72 -10.72 -20.18
N ASP A 370 14.90 -10.94 -20.74
CA ASP A 370 16.03 -11.51 -19.99
C ASP A 370 16.43 -10.60 -18.83
N VAL A 371 16.55 -11.17 -17.62
CA VAL A 371 16.72 -10.39 -16.38
C VAL A 371 17.98 -9.52 -16.40
N ASP A 372 19.12 -10.04 -16.89
CA ASP A 372 20.36 -9.26 -16.91
C ASP A 372 20.31 -8.15 -17.95
N SER A 373 19.64 -8.41 -19.08
CA SER A 373 19.39 -7.38 -20.13
C SER A 373 18.48 -6.28 -19.61
N VAL A 374 17.40 -6.62 -18.90
CA VAL A 374 16.47 -5.66 -18.29
C VAL A 374 17.19 -4.81 -17.23
N LYS A 375 17.95 -5.43 -16.32
CA LYS A 375 18.75 -4.71 -15.30
C LYS A 375 19.71 -3.72 -15.92
N ALA A 376 20.41 -4.14 -16.98
CA ALA A 376 21.38 -3.27 -17.65
C ALA A 376 20.71 -2.08 -18.38
N ALA A 377 19.52 -2.28 -18.92
CA ALA A 377 18.78 -1.25 -19.63
C ALA A 377 17.99 -0.30 -18.71
N ALA A 378 17.70 -0.73 -17.49
CA ALA A 378 16.84 0.02 -16.56
C ALA A 378 17.51 1.29 -16.00
N ALA A 379 18.84 1.33 -15.92
CA ALA A 379 19.58 2.45 -15.34
C ALA A 379 19.29 3.77 -16.08
N GLY A 380 18.80 4.78 -15.35
CA GLY A 380 18.47 6.10 -15.89
C GLY A 380 17.16 6.17 -16.66
N ILE A 381 16.35 5.10 -16.70
CA ILE A 381 14.99 5.18 -17.24
C ILE A 381 14.17 6.14 -16.39
N SER A 382 13.48 7.05 -17.05
CA SER A 382 12.54 8.01 -16.46
C SER A 382 11.17 7.85 -17.08
N ILE A 383 10.13 8.00 -16.26
CA ILE A 383 8.73 8.11 -16.69
C ILE A 383 8.06 9.30 -16.02
N GLU A 384 7.02 9.83 -16.67
CA GLU A 384 6.09 10.78 -16.05
C GLU A 384 5.05 9.97 -15.29
N ALA A 385 5.22 9.92 -13.97
CA ALA A 385 4.37 9.18 -13.02
C ALA A 385 3.31 10.08 -12.39
N PRO A 386 2.30 9.52 -11.69
CA PRO A 386 1.33 10.31 -10.94
C PRO A 386 1.96 11.24 -9.91
N GLU A 387 3.04 10.82 -9.25
CA GLU A 387 3.79 11.66 -8.31
C GLU A 387 4.66 12.74 -8.95
N GLY A 388 4.88 12.68 -10.26
CA GLY A 388 5.80 13.49 -11.03
C GLY A 388 6.82 12.63 -11.78
N THR A 389 7.87 13.28 -12.33
CA THR A 389 8.93 12.53 -13.03
C THR A 389 9.73 11.69 -12.06
N ILE A 390 9.76 10.38 -12.26
CA ILE A 390 10.60 9.43 -11.51
C ILE A 390 11.69 8.84 -12.39
N THR A 391 12.83 8.51 -11.79
CA THR A 391 14.01 8.01 -12.53
C THR A 391 14.68 6.90 -11.75
N ILE A 392 15.02 5.78 -12.42
CA ILE A 392 15.78 4.69 -11.81
C ILE A 392 17.23 5.10 -11.60
N ASP A 393 17.72 5.04 -10.36
CA ASP A 393 19.14 5.21 -10.03
C ASP A 393 19.94 4.01 -10.52
N GLY A 394 20.93 4.26 -11.38
CA GLY A 394 21.77 3.20 -11.97
C GLY A 394 22.80 2.61 -11.00
N GLU A 395 22.97 3.18 -9.78
CA GLU A 395 23.94 2.70 -8.81
C GLU A 395 23.35 1.64 -7.86
N ASN A 396 22.05 1.76 -7.56
CA ASN A 396 21.45 0.96 -6.47
C ASN A 396 20.03 0.44 -6.76
N GLN A 397 19.49 0.63 -7.97
CA GLN A 397 18.16 0.15 -8.39
C GLN A 397 16.98 0.72 -7.57
N HIS A 398 17.18 1.87 -6.95
CA HIS A 398 16.11 2.67 -6.35
C HIS A 398 15.69 3.77 -7.32
N ILE A 399 14.68 4.56 -6.96
CA ILE A 399 14.21 5.66 -7.78
C ILE A 399 14.36 7.02 -7.09
N TYR A 400 14.60 8.06 -7.91
CA TYR A 400 14.50 9.44 -7.46
C TYR A 400 13.02 9.76 -7.25
N LYS A 401 12.65 10.24 -6.06
CA LYS A 401 11.26 10.57 -5.69
C LYS A 401 11.19 11.91 -4.96
N PRO A 402 10.11 12.69 -5.11
CA PRO A 402 9.84 13.81 -4.21
C PRO A 402 9.54 13.26 -2.81
N VAL A 403 9.74 14.07 -1.77
CA VAL A 403 9.31 13.74 -0.40
C VAL A 403 8.17 14.67 -0.03
N ARG A 404 7.12 14.13 0.56
CA ARG A 404 5.94 14.88 0.98
C ARG A 404 5.57 14.59 2.43
N ILE A 405 5.15 15.62 3.13
CA ILE A 405 4.44 15.51 4.41
C ILE A 405 3.02 15.95 4.16
N GLY A 406 2.07 15.15 4.59
CA GLY A 406 0.66 15.43 4.42
C GLY A 406 -0.09 15.40 5.73
N LYS A 407 -1.25 16.04 5.74
CA LYS A 407 -2.19 16.07 6.86
C LYS A 407 -3.50 15.44 6.44
N ILE A 408 -3.96 14.47 7.21
CA ILE A 408 -5.22 13.78 6.96
C ILE A 408 -6.38 14.73 7.23
N ASN A 409 -7.28 14.89 6.27
CA ASN A 409 -8.43 15.77 6.33
C ASN A 409 -9.72 15.03 6.77
N GLU A 410 -10.83 15.76 6.87
CA GLU A 410 -12.13 15.22 7.32
C GLU A 410 -12.71 14.13 6.39
N GLU A 411 -12.26 14.08 5.14
CA GLU A 411 -12.68 13.10 4.14
C GLU A 411 -11.81 11.84 4.17
N GLY A 412 -10.70 11.85 4.93
CA GLY A 412 -9.71 10.77 4.99
C GLY A 412 -8.70 10.81 3.85
N LEU A 413 -8.73 11.87 3.02
CA LEU A 413 -7.68 12.17 2.07
C LEU A 413 -6.54 12.92 2.76
N ILE A 414 -5.42 13.06 2.06
CA ILE A 414 -4.22 13.65 2.64
C ILE A 414 -3.86 14.91 1.86
N ASP A 415 -3.90 16.06 2.54
CA ASP A 415 -3.51 17.34 1.99
C ASP A 415 -2.01 17.56 2.22
N GLU A 416 -1.26 17.80 1.14
CA GLU A 416 0.17 18.11 1.22
C GLU A 416 0.38 19.41 2.01
N VAL A 417 1.23 19.35 3.05
CA VAL A 417 1.61 20.50 3.87
C VAL A 417 3.07 20.90 3.71
N TRP A 418 3.88 20.01 3.17
CA TRP A 418 5.29 20.25 2.83
C TRP A 418 5.77 19.24 1.80
N SER A 419 6.66 19.68 0.92
CA SER A 419 7.35 18.81 -0.04
C SER A 419 8.74 19.32 -0.40
N THR A 420 9.58 18.43 -0.91
CA THR A 420 10.86 18.81 -1.51
C THR A 420 10.63 19.47 -2.87
N PRO A 421 11.43 20.50 -3.22
CA PRO A 421 11.27 21.19 -4.50
C PRO A 421 11.66 20.34 -5.73
N GLU A 422 12.49 19.32 -5.50
CA GLU A 422 13.02 18.43 -6.54
C GLU A 422 13.03 16.99 -6.03
N PRO A 423 12.99 15.98 -6.92
CA PRO A 423 13.15 14.58 -6.54
C PRO A 423 14.49 14.34 -5.82
N VAL A 424 14.43 13.60 -4.72
CA VAL A 424 15.59 13.29 -3.88
C VAL A 424 16.29 12.03 -4.40
N LYS A 425 17.63 12.10 -4.52
CA LYS A 425 18.44 10.91 -4.83
C LYS A 425 18.32 9.89 -3.70
N PRO A 426 18.04 8.61 -4.00
CA PRO A 426 17.97 7.57 -2.97
C PRO A 426 19.34 7.31 -2.32
N ASP A 427 19.35 7.24 -0.99
CA ASP A 427 20.52 6.82 -0.19
C ASP A 427 20.10 5.72 0.81
N PRO A 428 19.99 4.48 0.36
CA PRO A 428 19.49 3.40 1.19
C PRO A 428 20.36 3.07 2.40
N TYR A 429 21.62 3.49 2.40
CA TYR A 429 22.57 3.28 3.50
C TYR A 429 22.87 4.54 4.29
N LEU A 430 22.19 5.66 4.00
CA LEU A 430 22.39 6.97 4.63
C LEU A 430 23.86 7.42 4.64
N LYS A 431 24.59 7.12 3.57
CA LYS A 431 26.02 7.46 3.44
C LYS A 431 26.28 8.95 3.41
N GLY A 432 25.29 9.75 2.99
CA GLY A 432 25.32 11.21 2.99
C GLY A 432 25.17 11.84 4.37
N TYR A 433 24.97 11.04 5.44
CA TYR A 433 24.66 11.53 6.78
C TYR A 433 25.72 11.05 7.78
N ASP A 434 26.55 11.95 8.29
CA ASP A 434 27.63 11.62 9.26
C ASP A 434 27.10 10.93 10.52
N TRP A 435 25.91 11.36 10.98
CA TRP A 435 25.26 10.80 12.18
C TRP A 435 24.80 9.33 11.99
N ALA A 436 24.61 8.89 10.75
CA ALA A 436 24.15 7.55 10.46
C ALA A 436 25.26 6.47 10.54
N SER A 437 26.49 6.88 10.82
CA SER A 437 27.62 5.95 10.94
C SER A 437 27.34 4.84 11.97
N GLY A 438 27.58 3.59 11.56
CA GLY A 438 27.39 2.41 12.40
C GLY A 438 25.94 1.89 12.46
N LEU A 439 25.01 2.47 11.71
CA LEU A 439 23.70 1.86 11.51
C LEU A 439 23.83 0.55 10.75
N ALA A 440 23.06 -0.43 11.18
CA ALA A 440 22.86 -1.69 10.49
C ALA A 440 21.36 -2.03 10.51
N GLY A 441 20.89 -2.78 9.51
CA GLY A 441 19.53 -3.31 9.54
C GLY A 441 19.35 -4.22 10.75
N ALA A 442 18.21 -4.18 11.41
CA ALA A 442 17.81 -5.17 12.40
C ALA A 442 17.71 -6.55 11.70
N GLN A 443 18.20 -7.60 12.37
CA GLN A 443 18.12 -8.98 11.87
C GLN A 443 16.79 -9.61 12.26
#